data_f868dee4d80e3292e60f91749580d584
#
_entry.id   f868dee4d80e3292e60f91749580d584
#
_cell.length_a   1.000
_cell.length_b   1.000
_cell.length_c   1.000
_cell.angle_alpha   90.00
_cell.angle_beta   90.00
_cell.angle_gamma   90.00
#
_symmetry.space_group_name_H-M   'P 1'
#
loop_
_entity.id
_entity.type
_entity.pdbx_description
1 polymer ?
#
loop_
_entity_poly.entity_id
_entity_poly.type
_entity_poly.pdbx_seq_one_letter_code
_entity_poly.pdbx_strand_id
1 'polypeptide(L)'
;MTVFGDNVARLRLAMGMSQKDLAEKVGVSRATVAAWEVRDTLPNMNTMDKLQEILGVSAGQLFTPYVEASDSNDCTSKEIRVFGRIAAGTPIEMEEGDFVFPCPTHLIEKHPKAFYLQVEGESMSRVLPDGCYVLVDPEQRDPVVNGQVYAVCVNGYDATVKRVRKLANGIELIPDSLDPTYHSMVYDATVDGTETVTIIGRVVWFTVPFDFEI
;
A
#
# COMPACT_ATOMS: atom_id res chain seq x y z
N MET A 1 22.84 -15.08 7.36
CA MET A 1 23.25 -14.81 5.98
C MET A 1 23.03 -13.33 5.75
N THR A 2 23.81 -12.70 4.91
CA THR A 2 23.68 -11.26 4.61
C THR A 2 22.84 -11.07 3.38
N VAL A 3 22.16 -9.93 3.26
CA VAL A 3 21.38 -9.56 2.08
C VAL A 3 22.18 -9.73 0.78
N PHE A 4 23.45 -9.32 0.80
CA PHE A 4 24.34 -9.49 -0.35
C PHE A 4 24.57 -10.96 -0.69
N GLY A 5 24.94 -11.79 0.28
CA GLY A 5 25.18 -13.23 0.06
C GLY A 5 23.96 -13.98 -0.43
N ASP A 6 22.79 -13.68 0.15
CA ASP A 6 21.51 -14.28 -0.25
C ASP A 6 21.16 -13.90 -1.69
N ASN A 7 21.35 -12.64 -2.09
CA ASN A 7 21.10 -12.19 -3.45
C ASN A 7 22.06 -12.81 -4.47
N VAL A 8 23.36 -12.91 -4.14
CA VAL A 8 24.34 -13.58 -5.01
C VAL A 8 23.98 -15.04 -5.22
N ALA A 9 23.66 -15.77 -4.14
CA ALA A 9 23.27 -17.18 -4.23
C ALA A 9 21.99 -17.37 -5.06
N ARG A 10 20.97 -16.56 -4.80
CA ARG A 10 19.69 -16.59 -5.52
C ARG A 10 19.87 -16.32 -7.01
N LEU A 11 20.56 -15.23 -7.39
CA LEU A 11 20.77 -14.86 -8.79
C LEU A 11 21.60 -15.91 -9.52
N ARG A 12 22.65 -16.43 -8.89
CA ARG A 12 23.45 -17.52 -9.45
C ARG A 12 22.60 -18.76 -9.74
N LEU A 13 21.75 -19.17 -8.77
CA LEU A 13 20.86 -20.33 -8.92
C LEU A 13 19.82 -20.10 -10.00
N ALA A 14 19.23 -18.91 -10.06
CA ALA A 14 18.28 -18.55 -11.13
C ALA A 14 18.88 -18.65 -12.53
N MET A 15 20.20 -18.42 -12.66
CA MET A 15 20.93 -18.58 -13.92
C MET A 15 21.47 -20.02 -14.14
N GLY A 16 21.11 -20.98 -13.28
CA GLY A 16 21.56 -22.37 -13.37
C GLY A 16 23.06 -22.58 -13.09
N MET A 17 23.76 -21.61 -12.49
CA MET A 17 25.18 -21.68 -12.26
C MET A 17 25.51 -22.31 -10.89
N SER A 18 26.54 -23.16 -10.83
CA SER A 18 27.16 -23.59 -9.58
C SER A 18 28.08 -22.50 -9.01
N GLN A 19 28.47 -22.60 -7.74
CA GLN A 19 29.48 -21.70 -7.13
C GLN A 19 30.81 -21.72 -7.91
N LYS A 20 31.16 -22.86 -8.52
CA LYS A 20 32.34 -23.03 -9.34
C LYS A 20 32.22 -22.26 -10.65
N ASP A 21 31.07 -22.34 -11.32
CA ASP A 21 30.84 -21.65 -12.58
C ASP A 21 30.87 -20.14 -12.41
N LEU A 22 30.24 -19.62 -11.35
CA LEU A 22 30.31 -18.20 -11.02
C LEU A 22 31.74 -17.76 -10.71
N ALA A 23 32.49 -18.56 -9.94
CA ALA A 23 33.88 -18.27 -9.59
C ALA A 23 34.79 -18.18 -10.82
N GLU A 24 34.63 -19.10 -11.76
CA GLU A 24 35.37 -19.09 -13.04
C GLU A 24 35.05 -17.86 -13.88
N LYS A 25 33.76 -17.48 -13.98
CA LYS A 25 33.32 -16.29 -14.75
C LYS A 25 33.84 -14.98 -14.13
N VAL A 26 33.79 -14.84 -12.82
CA VAL A 26 34.24 -13.65 -12.10
C VAL A 26 35.77 -13.59 -12.00
N GLY A 27 36.46 -14.75 -12.08
CA GLY A 27 37.90 -14.86 -11.96
C GLY A 27 38.39 -14.94 -10.49
N VAL A 28 37.64 -15.63 -9.64
CA VAL A 28 37.96 -15.86 -8.22
C VAL A 28 37.93 -17.34 -7.88
N SER A 29 38.31 -17.71 -6.65
CA SER A 29 38.19 -19.10 -6.20
C SER A 29 36.73 -19.45 -5.83
N ARG A 30 36.33 -20.73 -5.96
CA ARG A 30 35.06 -21.21 -5.43
C ARG A 30 34.87 -20.89 -3.96
N ALA A 31 35.95 -20.98 -3.16
CA ALA A 31 35.93 -20.67 -1.74
C ALA A 31 35.57 -19.20 -1.48
N THR A 32 35.98 -18.30 -2.38
CA THR A 32 35.64 -16.88 -2.33
C THR A 32 34.14 -16.67 -2.55
N VAL A 33 33.54 -17.32 -3.56
CA VAL A 33 32.08 -17.23 -3.81
C VAL A 33 31.31 -17.82 -2.63
N ALA A 34 31.73 -18.96 -2.10
CA ALA A 34 31.13 -19.56 -0.90
C ALA A 34 31.23 -18.62 0.32
N ALA A 35 32.33 -17.87 0.46
CA ALA A 35 32.49 -16.89 1.53
C ALA A 35 31.54 -15.69 1.38
N TRP A 36 31.27 -15.24 0.15
CA TRP A 36 30.26 -14.20 -0.11
C TRP A 36 28.83 -14.65 0.27
N GLU A 37 28.49 -15.90 -0.09
CA GLU A 37 27.15 -16.44 0.16
C GLU A 37 26.87 -16.78 1.63
N VAL A 38 27.89 -17.12 2.42
CA VAL A 38 27.70 -17.61 3.80
C VAL A 38 28.25 -16.67 4.87
N ARG A 39 29.27 -15.89 4.53
CA ARG A 39 29.99 -14.99 5.46
C ARG A 39 29.84 -13.54 5.00
N ASP A 40 29.96 -12.60 5.92
CA ASP A 40 29.88 -11.15 5.65
C ASP A 40 31.14 -10.60 4.89
N THR A 41 31.61 -11.32 3.88
CA THR A 41 32.73 -10.88 3.06
C THR A 41 32.22 -10.28 1.77
N LEU A 42 32.74 -9.09 1.42
CA LEU A 42 32.38 -8.39 0.19
C LEU A 42 33.52 -8.49 -0.83
N PRO A 43 33.22 -8.55 -2.13
CA PRO A 43 34.22 -8.44 -3.18
C PRO A 43 34.82 -7.04 -3.23
N ASN A 44 36.05 -6.94 -3.76
CA ASN A 44 36.62 -5.63 -4.08
C ASN A 44 35.89 -5.01 -5.29
N MET A 45 36.15 -3.71 -5.55
CA MET A 45 35.44 -2.92 -6.56
C MET A 45 35.47 -3.59 -7.96
N ASN A 46 36.66 -4.01 -8.43
CA ASN A 46 36.80 -4.64 -9.75
C ASN A 46 36.04 -5.97 -9.86
N THR A 47 35.99 -6.71 -8.77
CA THR A 47 35.23 -7.98 -8.70
C THR A 47 33.72 -7.74 -8.61
N MET A 48 33.33 -6.66 -7.94
CA MET A 48 31.94 -6.22 -7.86
C MET A 48 31.39 -5.84 -9.24
N ASP A 49 32.16 -5.09 -10.02
CA ASP A 49 31.75 -4.68 -11.37
C ASP A 49 31.51 -5.90 -12.28
N LYS A 50 32.42 -6.88 -12.25
CA LYS A 50 32.25 -8.15 -12.99
C LYS A 50 31.06 -8.95 -12.48
N LEU A 51 30.83 -8.96 -11.17
CA LEU A 51 29.71 -9.67 -10.59
C LEU A 51 28.36 -9.07 -11.06
N GLN A 52 28.26 -7.74 -11.11
CA GLN A 52 27.11 -7.04 -11.64
C GLN A 52 26.85 -7.37 -13.12
N GLU A 53 27.91 -7.34 -13.92
CA GLU A 53 27.84 -7.66 -15.34
C GLU A 53 27.35 -9.11 -15.59
N ILE A 54 27.93 -10.07 -14.84
CA ILE A 54 27.61 -11.50 -14.99
C ILE A 54 26.21 -11.81 -14.49
N LEU A 55 25.79 -11.21 -13.37
CA LEU A 55 24.47 -11.44 -12.78
C LEU A 55 23.37 -10.53 -13.38
N GLY A 56 23.74 -9.57 -14.23
CA GLY A 56 22.79 -8.66 -14.89
C GLY A 56 22.06 -7.71 -13.95
N VAL A 57 22.67 -7.30 -12.82
CA VAL A 57 22.07 -6.46 -11.80
C VAL A 57 23.00 -5.33 -11.38
N SER A 58 22.44 -4.25 -10.83
CA SER A 58 23.22 -3.16 -10.24
C SER A 58 23.72 -3.51 -8.84
N ALA A 59 24.76 -2.80 -8.37
CA ALA A 59 25.25 -2.94 -6.98
C ALA A 59 24.12 -2.71 -5.96
N GLY A 60 23.25 -1.71 -6.18
CA GLY A 60 22.12 -1.43 -5.31
C GLY A 60 21.19 -2.63 -5.15
N GLN A 61 20.93 -3.36 -6.23
CA GLN A 61 20.08 -4.56 -6.21
C GLN A 61 20.71 -5.73 -5.44
N LEU A 62 22.05 -5.82 -5.41
CA LEU A 62 22.74 -6.83 -4.62
C LEU A 62 22.64 -6.56 -3.11
N PHE A 63 22.48 -5.30 -2.69
CA PHE A 63 22.36 -4.89 -1.28
C PHE A 63 20.91 -4.62 -0.84
N THR A 64 19.95 -4.67 -1.73
CA THR A 64 18.52 -4.54 -1.38
C THR A 64 17.97 -5.92 -1.03
N PRO A 65 17.27 -6.10 0.11
CA PRO A 65 16.63 -7.35 0.43
C PRO A 65 15.72 -7.78 -0.73
N TYR A 66 15.95 -8.97 -1.25
CA TYR A 66 15.03 -9.56 -2.20
C TYR A 66 13.76 -9.94 -1.43
N VAL A 67 12.73 -9.18 -1.63
CA VAL A 67 11.39 -9.63 -1.32
C VAL A 67 11.02 -10.54 -2.48
N GLU A 68 10.86 -11.84 -2.25
CA GLU A 68 10.18 -12.66 -3.23
C GLU A 68 8.88 -11.92 -3.56
N ALA A 69 8.81 -11.36 -4.76
CA ALA A 69 7.51 -11.22 -5.38
C ALA A 69 7.03 -12.68 -5.39
N SER A 70 6.16 -13.04 -4.44
CA SER A 70 5.42 -14.27 -4.52
C SER A 70 5.07 -14.43 -5.99
N ASP A 71 5.42 -15.58 -6.59
CA ASP A 71 5.07 -15.96 -7.96
C ASP A 71 3.54 -16.02 -8.11
N SER A 72 2.92 -14.90 -7.87
CA SER A 72 1.63 -14.52 -8.32
C SER A 72 1.82 -13.48 -9.43
N ASN A 73 2.35 -13.94 -10.57
CA ASN A 73 1.91 -13.47 -11.87
C ASN A 73 0.42 -13.87 -12.06
N ASP A 74 -0.21 -14.29 -11.02
CA ASP A 74 -1.63 -14.36 -10.84
C ASP A 74 -2.06 -12.98 -10.32
N CYS A 75 -2.14 -12.01 -11.24
CA CYS A 75 -2.95 -10.82 -11.04
C CYS A 75 -4.42 -11.25 -10.95
N THR A 76 -4.71 -12.21 -10.06
CA THR A 76 -6.07 -12.56 -9.73
C THR A 76 -6.64 -11.36 -9.01
N SER A 77 -7.56 -10.71 -9.64
CA SER A 77 -8.45 -9.74 -9.04
C SER A 77 -9.77 -10.43 -8.73
N LYS A 78 -10.37 -10.10 -7.61
CA LYS A 78 -11.76 -10.42 -7.31
C LYS A 78 -12.58 -9.15 -7.42
N GLU A 79 -13.80 -9.28 -7.88
CA GLU A 79 -14.73 -8.17 -7.92
C GLU A 79 -15.23 -7.86 -6.52
N ILE A 80 -15.10 -6.59 -6.11
CA ILE A 80 -15.65 -6.08 -4.86
C ILE A 80 -16.69 -5.02 -5.17
N ARG A 81 -17.74 -4.96 -4.36
CA ARG A 81 -18.79 -3.96 -4.47
C ARG A 81 -18.25 -2.55 -4.23
N VAL A 82 -18.73 -1.62 -5.06
CA VAL A 82 -18.51 -0.18 -4.90
C VAL A 82 -19.78 0.44 -4.33
N PHE A 83 -19.65 1.11 -3.20
CA PHE A 83 -20.77 1.85 -2.60
C PHE A 83 -20.64 3.33 -2.97
N GLY A 84 -21.76 3.93 -3.42
CA GLY A 84 -21.78 5.33 -3.82
C GLY A 84 -22.06 6.31 -2.68
N ARG A 85 -22.79 5.87 -1.64
CA ARG A 85 -23.15 6.70 -0.48
C ARG A 85 -23.16 5.89 0.80
N ILE A 86 -22.97 6.59 1.93
CA ILE A 86 -23.13 6.03 3.26
C ILE A 86 -24.20 6.86 3.98
N ALA A 87 -25.27 6.21 4.44
CA ALA A 87 -26.24 6.84 5.31
C ALA A 87 -26.17 6.20 6.70
N ALA A 88 -26.24 7.04 7.75
CA ALA A 88 -26.31 6.60 9.13
C ALA A 88 -25.19 5.63 9.57
N GLY A 89 -24.00 5.72 8.96
CA GLY A 89 -22.85 4.87 9.29
C GLY A 89 -22.91 3.46 8.71
N THR A 90 -23.92 3.12 7.96
CA THR A 90 -24.02 1.90 7.14
C THR A 90 -23.87 2.22 5.67
N PRO A 91 -23.02 1.48 4.93
CA PRO A 91 -22.95 1.64 3.48
C PRO A 91 -24.34 1.40 2.86
N ILE A 92 -24.83 2.35 2.07
CA ILE A 92 -26.00 2.11 1.24
C ILE A 92 -25.51 1.43 -0.02
N GLU A 93 -26.04 0.24 -0.27
CA GLU A 93 -25.90 -0.40 -1.57
C GLU A 93 -26.48 0.56 -2.64
N MET A 94 -25.74 0.74 -3.73
CA MET A 94 -26.27 1.49 -4.86
C MET A 94 -27.56 0.80 -5.30
N GLU A 95 -28.67 1.53 -5.27
CA GLU A 95 -29.90 1.06 -5.86
C GLU A 95 -29.69 0.94 -7.38
N GLU A 96 -30.01 -0.24 -7.91
CA GLU A 96 -30.00 -0.62 -9.32
C GLU A 96 -28.62 -0.78 -9.99
N GLY A 97 -28.08 -1.95 -9.80
CA GLY A 97 -26.90 -2.50 -10.47
C GLY A 97 -25.74 -2.66 -9.52
N ASP A 98 -25.45 -3.90 -9.17
CA ASP A 98 -24.25 -4.26 -8.40
C ASP A 98 -23.00 -3.79 -9.15
N PHE A 99 -22.63 -2.52 -8.98
CA PHE A 99 -21.38 -2.05 -9.55
C PHE A 99 -20.24 -2.65 -8.74
N VAL A 100 -19.44 -3.45 -9.41
CA VAL A 100 -18.27 -4.11 -8.84
C VAL A 100 -17.02 -3.60 -9.55
N PHE A 101 -15.92 -3.54 -8.82
CA PHE A 101 -14.63 -3.14 -9.37
C PHE A 101 -13.55 -4.15 -8.95
N PRO A 102 -12.60 -4.48 -9.83
CA PRO A 102 -11.57 -5.45 -9.54
C PRO A 102 -10.64 -4.95 -8.41
N CYS A 103 -10.35 -5.84 -7.47
CA CYS A 103 -9.41 -5.62 -6.37
C CYS A 103 -8.36 -6.74 -6.36
N PRO A 104 -7.08 -6.41 -6.20
CA PRO A 104 -6.03 -7.41 -6.08
C PRO A 104 -6.32 -8.41 -4.96
N THR A 105 -6.22 -9.71 -5.26
CA THR A 105 -6.59 -10.79 -4.33
C THR A 105 -5.87 -10.69 -2.98
N HIS A 106 -4.58 -10.31 -2.99
CA HIS A 106 -3.80 -10.17 -1.75
C HIS A 106 -4.36 -9.09 -0.80
N LEU A 107 -5.00 -8.02 -1.34
CA LEU A 107 -5.66 -7.00 -0.53
C LEU A 107 -6.94 -7.55 0.12
N ILE A 108 -7.70 -8.37 -0.63
CA ILE A 108 -8.93 -8.99 -0.13
C ILE A 108 -8.60 -10.01 0.97
N GLU A 109 -7.56 -10.80 0.78
CA GLU A 109 -7.10 -11.76 1.80
C GLU A 109 -6.68 -11.07 3.09
N LYS A 110 -6.01 -9.92 2.97
CA LYS A 110 -5.60 -9.10 4.11
C LYS A 110 -6.74 -8.32 4.75
N HIS A 111 -7.74 -7.93 3.96
CA HIS A 111 -8.86 -7.08 4.34
C HIS A 111 -10.20 -7.70 3.87
N PRO A 112 -10.63 -8.83 4.45
CA PRO A 112 -11.73 -9.65 3.91
C PRO A 112 -13.10 -8.97 3.94
N LYS A 113 -13.27 -7.93 4.76
CA LYS A 113 -14.51 -7.15 4.88
C LYS A 113 -14.42 -5.78 4.21
N ALA A 114 -13.32 -5.51 3.50
CA ALA A 114 -13.15 -4.24 2.84
C ALA A 114 -14.10 -4.10 1.65
N PHE A 115 -14.49 -2.88 1.37
CA PHE A 115 -15.36 -2.49 0.26
C PHE A 115 -14.86 -1.19 -0.35
N TYR A 116 -15.28 -0.91 -1.58
CA TYR A 116 -14.96 0.34 -2.23
C TYR A 116 -15.97 1.44 -1.93
N LEU A 117 -15.45 2.67 -1.81
CA LEU A 117 -16.21 3.91 -1.85
C LEU A 117 -15.64 4.78 -2.96
N GLN A 118 -16.52 5.45 -3.70
CA GLN A 118 -16.10 6.50 -4.63
C GLN A 118 -15.84 7.80 -3.86
N VAL A 119 -14.70 8.41 -4.14
CA VAL A 119 -14.34 9.72 -3.60
C VAL A 119 -14.88 10.79 -4.54
N GLU A 120 -15.57 11.78 -3.97
CA GLU A 120 -16.02 12.98 -4.69
C GLU A 120 -15.39 14.22 -4.07
N GLY A 121 -14.87 15.09 -4.93
CA GLY A 121 -14.30 16.39 -4.57
C GLY A 121 -12.81 16.35 -4.22
N GLU A 122 -12.23 17.53 -4.05
CA GLU A 122 -10.79 17.77 -4.01
C GLU A 122 -10.20 17.89 -2.59
N SER A 123 -11.00 17.61 -1.56
CA SER A 123 -10.54 17.77 -0.17
C SER A 123 -9.37 16.86 0.24
N MET A 124 -9.03 15.88 -0.58
CA MET A 124 -7.92 14.93 -0.39
C MET A 124 -7.00 14.85 -1.62
N SER A 125 -7.03 15.84 -2.50
CA SER A 125 -6.40 15.84 -3.83
C SER A 125 -4.88 15.66 -3.84
N ARG A 126 -4.18 15.85 -2.72
CA ARG A 126 -2.75 15.53 -2.59
C ARG A 126 -2.46 14.04 -2.58
N VAL A 127 -3.41 13.23 -2.16
CA VAL A 127 -3.22 11.78 -1.95
C VAL A 127 -4.28 10.91 -2.61
N LEU A 128 -5.46 11.47 -2.88
CA LEU A 128 -6.58 10.76 -3.51
C LEU A 128 -7.17 11.66 -4.61
N PRO A 129 -7.07 11.25 -5.88
CA PRO A 129 -7.70 11.97 -6.99
C PRO A 129 -9.22 11.98 -6.85
N ASP A 130 -9.88 13.05 -7.34
CA ASP A 130 -11.33 13.08 -7.47
C ASP A 130 -11.82 11.94 -8.36
N GLY A 131 -12.95 11.31 -8.02
CA GLY A 131 -13.49 10.17 -8.75
C GLY A 131 -12.82 8.82 -8.48
N CYS A 132 -11.74 8.76 -7.69
CA CYS A 132 -11.08 7.49 -7.38
C CYS A 132 -11.93 6.60 -6.47
N TYR A 133 -11.64 5.30 -6.47
CA TYR A 133 -12.21 4.32 -5.55
C TYR A 133 -11.24 4.05 -4.42
N VAL A 134 -11.66 4.26 -3.17
CA VAL A 134 -10.89 3.93 -1.96
C VAL A 134 -11.36 2.61 -1.38
N LEU A 135 -10.42 1.73 -1.06
CA LEU A 135 -10.70 0.48 -0.35
C LEU A 135 -10.74 0.75 1.16
N VAL A 136 -11.91 0.58 1.75
CA VAL A 136 -12.18 0.87 3.15
C VAL A 136 -12.30 -0.41 3.94
N ASP A 137 -11.50 -0.56 4.98
CA ASP A 137 -11.57 -1.69 5.90
C ASP A 137 -12.29 -1.30 7.21
N PRO A 138 -13.52 -1.77 7.42
CA PRO A 138 -14.30 -1.46 8.62
C PRO A 138 -13.74 -2.12 9.89
N GLU A 139 -12.94 -3.17 9.78
CA GLU A 139 -12.30 -3.82 10.93
C GLU A 139 -11.19 -2.95 11.53
N GLN A 140 -10.67 -2.00 10.75
CA GLN A 140 -9.62 -1.06 11.19
C GLN A 140 -10.17 0.32 11.61
N ARG A 141 -11.45 0.41 11.99
CA ARG A 141 -12.05 1.65 12.47
C ARG A 141 -11.62 2.03 13.89
N ASP A 142 -11.26 1.05 14.71
CA ASP A 142 -10.82 1.24 16.11
C ASP A 142 -9.70 0.25 16.44
N PRO A 143 -8.59 0.68 17.09
CA PRO A 143 -8.31 2.06 17.49
C PRO A 143 -7.95 2.97 16.31
N VAL A 144 -8.36 4.24 16.41
CA VAL A 144 -7.99 5.27 15.44
C VAL A 144 -6.49 5.54 15.50
N VAL A 145 -5.83 5.45 14.37
CA VAL A 145 -4.41 5.81 14.21
C VAL A 145 -4.33 7.23 13.65
N ASN A 146 -3.85 8.16 14.48
CA ASN A 146 -3.80 9.59 14.14
C ASN A 146 -3.01 9.84 12.84
N GLY A 147 -3.56 10.68 11.96
CA GLY A 147 -2.97 11.06 10.68
C GLY A 147 -3.25 10.09 9.54
N GLN A 148 -3.81 8.91 9.80
CA GLN A 148 -4.26 8.00 8.76
C GLN A 148 -5.58 8.49 8.12
N VAL A 149 -5.85 7.97 6.92
CA VAL A 149 -7.05 8.32 6.13
C VAL A 149 -8.18 7.38 6.48
N TYR A 150 -9.34 7.93 6.76
CA TYR A 150 -10.56 7.19 7.11
C TYR A 150 -11.74 7.66 6.28
N ALA A 151 -12.64 6.74 5.98
CA ALA A 151 -13.99 7.05 5.62
C ALA A 151 -14.77 7.33 6.92
N VAL A 152 -15.43 8.48 6.96
CA VAL A 152 -16.21 8.94 8.13
C VAL A 152 -17.59 9.41 7.68
N CYS A 153 -18.56 9.33 8.56
CA CYS A 153 -19.91 9.85 8.35
C CYS A 153 -20.20 10.93 9.38
N VAL A 154 -20.65 12.08 8.92
CA VAL A 154 -21.06 13.21 9.77
C VAL A 154 -22.58 13.24 9.84
N ASN A 155 -23.13 13.30 11.04
CA ASN A 155 -24.60 13.28 11.32
C ASN A 155 -25.39 12.12 10.68
N GLY A 156 -24.71 11.05 10.25
CA GLY A 156 -25.34 9.90 9.63
C GLY A 156 -25.77 10.10 8.17
N TYR A 157 -25.46 11.23 7.55
CA TYR A 157 -25.92 11.56 6.18
C TYR A 157 -24.75 11.78 5.21
N ASP A 158 -23.71 12.47 5.64
CA ASP A 158 -22.61 12.87 4.76
C ASP A 158 -21.39 11.99 5.01
N ALA A 159 -21.12 11.11 4.05
CA ALA A 159 -19.88 10.36 4.05
C ALA A 159 -18.76 11.17 3.39
N THR A 160 -17.60 11.18 4.01
CA THR A 160 -16.42 11.85 3.49
C THR A 160 -15.16 11.07 3.83
N VAL A 161 -14.08 11.34 3.09
CA VAL A 161 -12.76 10.78 3.36
C VAL A 161 -11.84 11.89 3.86
N LYS A 162 -11.22 11.70 5.02
CA LYS A 162 -10.32 12.68 5.64
C LYS A 162 -9.20 11.99 6.40
N ARG A 163 -8.11 12.70 6.66
CA ARG A 163 -7.22 12.31 7.74
C ARG A 163 -7.89 12.55 9.07
N VAL A 164 -7.75 11.60 9.98
CA VAL A 164 -8.40 11.66 11.27
C VAL A 164 -7.36 11.81 12.37
N ARG A 165 -7.64 12.70 13.33
CA ARG A 165 -6.92 12.82 14.58
C ARG A 165 -7.90 12.76 15.76
N LYS A 166 -7.68 11.76 16.63
CA LYS A 166 -8.45 11.64 17.87
C LYS A 166 -7.94 12.67 18.89
N LEU A 167 -8.86 13.43 19.46
CA LEU A 167 -8.61 14.40 20.52
C LEU A 167 -9.08 13.84 21.86
N ALA A 168 -8.74 14.52 22.95
CA ALA A 168 -9.19 14.12 24.29
C ALA A 168 -10.74 14.11 24.39
N ASN A 169 -11.39 15.09 23.77
CA ASN A 169 -12.83 15.31 23.87
C ASN A 169 -13.55 15.21 22.52
N GLY A 170 -12.93 14.59 21.51
CA GLY A 170 -13.57 14.55 20.20
C GLY A 170 -12.65 14.07 19.08
N ILE A 171 -12.92 14.57 17.89
CA ILE A 171 -12.24 14.16 16.67
C ILE A 171 -11.96 15.36 15.77
N GLU A 172 -10.83 15.36 15.12
CA GLU A 172 -10.50 16.34 14.09
C GLU A 172 -10.41 15.65 12.74
N LEU A 173 -11.11 16.18 11.75
CA LEU A 173 -11.08 15.80 10.36
C LEU A 173 -10.19 16.78 9.60
N ILE A 174 -9.09 16.27 9.02
CA ILE A 174 -8.05 17.07 8.40
C ILE A 174 -8.06 16.78 6.91
N PRO A 175 -8.34 17.78 6.05
CA PRO A 175 -8.20 17.66 4.60
C PRO A 175 -6.71 17.55 4.21
N ASP A 176 -6.44 16.91 3.10
CA ASP A 176 -5.11 16.85 2.48
C ASP A 176 -5.23 17.27 1.02
N SER A 177 -5.52 18.55 0.82
CA SER A 177 -5.85 19.15 -0.47
C SER A 177 -4.75 20.09 -0.96
N LEU A 178 -4.69 20.25 -2.29
CA LEU A 178 -3.90 21.29 -2.95
C LEU A 178 -4.59 22.66 -2.82
N ASP A 179 -5.91 22.68 -2.67
CA ASP A 179 -6.69 23.89 -2.48
C ASP A 179 -6.65 24.34 -1.00
N PRO A 180 -6.11 25.53 -0.71
CA PRO A 180 -5.99 26.05 0.66
C PRO A 180 -7.33 26.44 1.29
N THR A 181 -8.43 26.42 0.57
CA THR A 181 -9.77 26.73 1.11
C THR A 181 -10.33 25.61 1.98
N TYR A 182 -9.82 24.38 1.83
CA TYR A 182 -10.17 23.26 2.71
C TYR A 182 -9.45 23.39 4.06
N HIS A 183 -10.20 23.48 5.14
CA HIS A 183 -9.69 23.59 6.49
C HIS A 183 -10.05 22.40 7.36
N SER A 184 -9.26 22.16 8.41
CA SER A 184 -9.57 21.16 9.44
C SER A 184 -10.86 21.50 10.16
N MET A 185 -11.66 20.48 10.49
CA MET A 185 -12.89 20.59 11.26
C MET A 185 -12.74 19.80 12.55
N VAL A 186 -13.04 20.47 13.68
CA VAL A 186 -12.98 19.86 15.00
C VAL A 186 -14.39 19.62 15.50
N TYR A 187 -14.67 18.40 15.91
CA TYR A 187 -15.93 17.95 16.48
C TYR A 187 -15.69 17.60 17.96
N ASP A 188 -16.04 18.52 18.85
CA ASP A 188 -15.85 18.37 20.30
C ASP A 188 -17.14 17.81 20.93
N ALA A 189 -17.08 16.59 21.44
CA ALA A 189 -18.23 15.89 22.03
C ALA A 189 -18.73 16.51 23.34
N THR A 190 -18.00 17.47 23.91
CA THR A 190 -18.43 18.18 25.14
C THR A 190 -19.27 19.42 24.84
N VAL A 191 -19.35 19.84 23.58
CA VAL A 191 -20.12 21.01 23.16
C VAL A 191 -21.50 20.58 22.72
N ASP A 192 -22.55 21.09 23.35
CA ASP A 192 -23.94 20.81 22.96
C ASP A 192 -24.22 21.24 21.53
N GLY A 193 -24.85 20.36 20.76
CA GLY A 193 -25.16 20.59 19.36
C GLY A 193 -24.01 20.27 18.38
N THR A 194 -22.90 19.75 18.87
CA THR A 194 -21.83 19.25 17.97
C THR A 194 -22.32 18.07 17.16
N GLU A 195 -22.02 18.11 15.88
CA GLU A 195 -22.33 17.04 14.94
C GLU A 195 -21.63 15.72 15.33
N THR A 196 -22.34 14.62 15.16
CA THR A 196 -21.79 13.29 15.45
C THR A 196 -20.92 12.79 14.28
N VAL A 197 -19.68 12.41 14.57
CA VAL A 197 -18.78 11.78 13.60
C VAL A 197 -18.68 10.30 13.89
N THR A 198 -19.04 9.48 12.90
CA THR A 198 -18.91 8.03 12.95
C THR A 198 -17.79 7.59 12.01
N ILE A 199 -16.82 6.82 12.50
CA ILE A 199 -15.77 6.24 11.68
C ILE A 199 -16.30 4.95 11.07
N ILE A 200 -16.26 4.87 9.73
CA ILE A 200 -16.73 3.74 8.95
C ILE A 200 -15.63 2.70 8.83
N GLY A 201 -14.43 3.14 8.47
CA GLY A 201 -13.26 2.29 8.33
C GLY A 201 -12.04 3.06 7.88
N ARG A 202 -10.88 2.41 7.95
CA ARG A 202 -9.63 2.97 7.46
C ARG A 202 -9.49 2.74 5.96
N VAL A 203 -9.04 3.75 5.23
CA VAL A 203 -8.63 3.60 3.83
C VAL A 203 -7.29 2.85 3.81
N VAL A 204 -7.26 1.69 3.19
CA VAL A 204 -6.09 0.79 3.13
C VAL A 204 -5.45 0.76 1.76
N TRP A 205 -6.18 1.17 0.72
CA TRP A 205 -5.71 1.25 -0.66
C TRP A 205 -6.66 2.12 -1.49
N PHE A 206 -6.23 2.52 -2.70
CA PHE A 206 -7.11 3.17 -3.67
C PHE A 206 -6.76 2.78 -5.11
N THR A 207 -7.71 2.98 -6.01
CA THR A 207 -7.55 2.79 -7.45
C THR A 207 -8.35 3.85 -8.20
N VAL A 208 -8.03 4.03 -9.46
CA VAL A 208 -8.81 4.91 -10.35
C VAL A 208 -9.68 4.07 -11.28
N PRO A 209 -10.86 4.58 -11.71
CA PRO A 209 -11.65 3.97 -12.76
C PRO A 209 -10.84 3.77 -14.04
N PHE A 210 -11.25 2.80 -14.88
CA PHE A 210 -10.54 2.52 -16.15
C PHE A 210 -10.63 3.68 -17.18
N ASP A 211 -11.63 4.52 -17.04
CA ASP A 211 -11.91 5.71 -17.86
C ASP A 211 -11.45 7.03 -17.19
N PHE A 212 -10.57 6.91 -16.18
CA PHE A 212 -10.05 8.07 -15.47
C PHE A 212 -9.17 8.91 -16.40
N GLU A 213 -9.52 10.18 -16.60
CA GLU A 213 -8.74 11.15 -17.35
C GLU A 213 -7.74 11.88 -16.42
N ILE A 214 -6.50 12.06 -16.89
CA ILE A 214 -5.40 12.71 -16.14
C ILE A 214 -5.37 14.20 -16.48
#